data_653acb7e871303099aff6e743e8dcbd0
#
_entry.id   653acb7e871303099aff6e743e8dcbd0
#
_cell.length_a   1.000
_cell.length_b   1.000
_cell.length_c   1.000
_cell.angle_alpha   90.00
_cell.angle_beta   90.00
_cell.angle_gamma   90.00
#
_symmetry.space_group_name_H-M   'P 1'
#
loop_
_entity.id
_entity.type
_entity.pdbx_description
1 polymer ?
#
loop_
_entity_poly.entity_id
_entity_poly.type
_entity_poly.pdbx_seq_one_letter_code
_entity_poly.pdbx_strand_id
1 'polypeptide(L)'
;MNKSMKILIFGSKGWLGQKFKSFLSKLDVLFAEAQTRIDIENKNNIIREIKEISPTHVISFIGRTHGFIGDKEYKTIDYLEEDGKLVENMRDNFLAPILLYEILKNTDIHYTYIGTGCIFEYKEDIKKVQDEPENCYKFLEEDKPNFYGSSYSIVKGYTDQYLKDTLNILNVRIRMPITEYNEPQNFITKITKYEKICSVPNSISVIPELLPYIFELMKKKYSGTINMVNPGVISHNEILKMYQEIVDPKFTWKNFTLEEQADVLS
;
A
#
# COMPACT_ATOMS: atom_id res chain seq x y z
N MET A 1 13.96 -8.13 31.13
CA MET A 1 12.86 -7.14 31.24
C MET A 1 12.24 -6.96 29.85
N ASN A 2 10.97 -7.29 29.67
CA ASN A 2 10.29 -6.97 28.41
C ASN A 2 10.26 -5.45 28.26
N LYS A 3 11.00 -4.91 27.29
CA LYS A 3 10.89 -3.49 26.94
C LYS A 3 9.46 -3.22 26.48
N SER A 4 8.82 -2.19 27.02
CA SER A 4 7.52 -1.73 26.53
C SER A 4 7.63 -1.44 25.05
N MET A 5 6.58 -1.74 24.28
CA MET A 5 6.53 -1.49 22.83
C MET A 5 6.67 0.01 22.56
N LYS A 6 7.65 0.38 21.73
CA LYS A 6 7.87 1.74 21.24
C LYS A 6 8.06 1.70 19.73
N ILE A 7 7.23 2.42 18.99
CA ILE A 7 7.17 2.37 17.53
C ILE A 7 7.78 3.63 16.94
N LEU A 8 8.70 3.50 15.99
CA LEU A 8 9.16 4.60 15.15
C LEU A 8 8.48 4.50 13.78
N ILE A 9 7.83 5.60 13.36
CA ILE A 9 6.99 5.65 12.17
C ILE A 9 7.68 6.48 11.09
N PHE A 10 8.08 5.85 10.00
CA PHE A 10 8.50 6.51 8.78
C PHE A 10 7.30 6.74 7.86
N GLY A 11 7.22 7.92 7.21
CA GLY A 11 6.05 8.29 6.41
C GLY A 11 4.81 8.67 7.24
N SER A 12 5.00 9.09 8.49
CA SER A 12 3.97 9.47 9.46
C SER A 12 3.06 10.62 9.01
N LYS A 13 3.55 11.49 8.11
CA LYS A 13 2.80 12.63 7.55
C LYS A 13 1.90 12.23 6.37
N GLY A 14 2.12 11.05 5.79
CA GLY A 14 1.31 10.50 4.70
C GLY A 14 -0.06 10.02 5.18
N TRP A 15 -0.97 9.80 4.26
CA TRP A 15 -2.36 9.42 4.55
C TRP A 15 -2.48 8.21 5.48
N LEU A 16 -1.88 7.07 5.13
CA LEU A 16 -1.92 5.86 5.96
C LEU A 16 -1.15 6.02 7.28
N GLY A 17 -0.03 6.76 7.26
CA GLY A 17 0.72 7.08 8.47
C GLY A 17 -0.10 7.88 9.48
N GLN A 18 -0.90 8.84 9.02
CA GLN A 18 -1.83 9.59 9.86
C GLN A 18 -2.92 8.68 10.47
N LYS A 19 -3.50 7.76 9.67
CA LYS A 19 -4.50 6.80 10.17
C LYS A 19 -3.89 5.90 11.24
N PHE A 20 -2.67 5.41 11.01
CA PHE A 20 -1.99 4.56 11.99
C PHE A 20 -1.66 5.32 13.30
N LYS A 21 -1.19 6.57 13.22
CA LYS A 21 -0.99 7.40 14.41
C LYS A 21 -2.28 7.59 15.22
N SER A 22 -3.37 7.92 14.53
CA SER A 22 -4.68 8.07 15.16
C SER A 22 -5.15 6.77 15.82
N PHE A 23 -4.86 5.63 15.22
CA PHE A 23 -5.14 4.32 15.81
C PHE A 23 -4.29 4.09 17.07
N LEU A 24 -2.97 4.31 17.02
CA LEU A 24 -2.08 4.11 18.16
C LEU A 24 -2.43 5.03 19.34
N SER A 25 -2.81 6.28 19.06
CA SER A 25 -3.20 7.26 20.11
C SER A 25 -4.43 6.80 20.90
N LYS A 26 -5.33 6.01 20.29
CA LYS A 26 -6.49 5.42 20.99
C LYS A 26 -6.09 4.24 21.89
N LEU A 27 -4.93 3.64 21.69
CA LEU A 27 -4.42 2.48 22.42
C LEU A 27 -3.38 2.85 23.50
N ASP A 28 -3.06 4.12 23.64
CA ASP A 28 -2.00 4.61 24.55
C ASP A 28 -0.63 3.91 24.32
N VAL A 29 -0.29 3.68 23.05
CA VAL A 29 0.98 3.06 22.64
C VAL A 29 2.02 4.14 22.35
N LEU A 30 3.22 3.97 22.93
CA LEU A 30 4.33 4.90 22.67
C LEU A 30 4.79 4.84 21.24
N PHE A 31 4.79 5.98 20.55
CA PHE A 31 5.38 6.11 19.22
C PHE A 31 6.14 7.42 19.04
N ALA A 32 7.03 7.42 18.06
CA ALA A 32 7.74 8.59 17.57
C ALA A 32 7.61 8.69 16.05
N GLU A 33 7.64 9.91 15.53
CA GLU A 33 7.63 10.20 14.11
C GLU A 33 9.07 10.41 13.63
N ALA A 34 9.50 9.65 12.63
CA ALA A 34 10.80 9.84 12.03
C ALA A 34 10.91 11.18 11.32
N GLN A 35 12.01 11.89 11.55
CA GLN A 35 12.28 13.20 10.97
C GLN A 35 13.25 13.11 9.79
N THR A 36 14.14 12.14 9.81
CA THR A 36 15.14 11.96 8.76
C THR A 36 14.51 11.34 7.51
N ARG A 37 14.69 12.02 6.37
CA ARG A 37 14.29 11.45 5.07
C ARG A 37 15.13 10.21 4.77
N ILE A 38 14.46 9.15 4.31
CA ILE A 38 15.16 7.94 3.87
C ILE A 38 15.81 8.22 2.51
N ASP A 39 17.13 8.27 2.52
CA ASP A 39 17.99 8.34 1.34
C ASP A 39 19.36 7.77 1.70
N ILE A 40 20.14 7.33 0.70
CA ILE A 40 21.45 6.73 0.94
C ILE A 40 22.43 7.72 1.58
N GLU A 41 22.33 8.99 1.19
CA GLU A 41 23.13 10.08 1.76
C GLU A 41 22.81 10.33 3.24
N ASN A 42 21.60 10.01 3.66
CA ASN A 42 21.11 10.18 5.04
C ASN A 42 21.31 8.95 5.91
N LYS A 43 21.90 7.86 5.42
CA LYS A 43 22.02 6.59 6.14
C LYS A 43 22.53 6.75 7.57
N ASN A 44 23.59 7.54 7.77
CA ASN A 44 24.17 7.75 9.11
C ASN A 44 23.23 8.53 10.04
N ASN A 45 22.48 9.50 9.50
CA ASN A 45 21.48 10.25 10.25
C ASN A 45 20.30 9.36 10.67
N ILE A 46 19.84 8.47 9.77
CA ILE A 46 18.79 7.48 10.06
C ILE A 46 19.25 6.54 11.20
N ILE A 47 20.47 6.02 11.13
CA ILE A 47 21.02 5.16 12.17
C ILE A 47 21.09 5.89 13.51
N ARG A 48 21.53 7.16 13.51
CA ARG A 48 21.60 8.00 14.70
C ARG A 48 20.19 8.21 15.30
N GLU A 49 19.23 8.61 14.49
CA GLU A 49 17.84 8.82 14.92
C GLU A 49 17.24 7.54 15.54
N ILE A 50 17.44 6.39 14.91
CA ILE A 50 16.99 5.09 15.45
C ILE A 50 17.65 4.79 16.80
N LYS A 51 18.94 5.06 16.95
CA LYS A 51 19.67 4.86 18.22
C LYS A 51 19.15 5.79 19.33
N GLU A 52 18.95 7.07 19.03
CA GLU A 52 18.45 8.08 19.98
C GLU A 52 17.03 7.76 20.45
N ILE A 53 16.15 7.37 19.51
CA ILE A 53 14.78 6.99 19.83
C ILE A 53 14.71 5.64 20.53
N SER A 54 15.62 4.72 20.23
CA SER A 54 15.66 3.35 20.76
C SER A 54 14.31 2.62 20.64
N PRO A 55 13.70 2.54 19.42
CA PRO A 55 12.42 1.87 19.24
C PRO A 55 12.57 0.36 19.38
N THR A 56 11.48 -0.35 19.68
CA THR A 56 11.39 -1.81 19.58
C THR A 56 10.84 -2.26 18.22
N HIS A 57 10.13 -1.35 17.55
CA HIS A 57 9.49 -1.59 16.25
C HIS A 57 9.66 -0.37 15.34
N VAL A 58 9.87 -0.61 14.08
CA VAL A 58 9.84 0.39 13.01
C VAL A 58 8.73 0.01 12.05
N ILE A 59 7.91 0.99 11.64
CA ILE A 59 6.96 0.82 10.56
C ILE A 59 7.16 1.88 9.49
N SER A 60 7.09 1.48 8.21
CA SER A 60 7.24 2.40 7.08
C SER A 60 5.99 2.43 6.22
N PHE A 61 5.43 3.62 6.09
CA PHE A 61 4.39 3.98 5.13
C PHE A 61 4.97 4.76 3.94
N ILE A 62 6.31 4.76 3.79
CA ILE A 62 6.94 5.46 2.67
C ILE A 62 6.62 4.74 1.37
N GLY A 63 6.21 5.53 0.40
CA GLY A 63 5.94 5.15 -0.97
C GLY A 63 5.46 6.34 -1.77
N ARG A 64 5.80 6.37 -3.06
CA ARG A 64 5.38 7.41 -3.99
C ARG A 64 4.28 6.85 -4.90
N THR A 65 3.16 7.57 -5.01
CA THR A 65 2.04 7.22 -5.89
C THR A 65 1.45 8.44 -6.60
N HIS A 66 1.89 9.65 -6.25
CA HIS A 66 1.34 10.91 -6.75
C HIS A 66 2.36 12.03 -6.58
N GLY A 67 2.13 13.16 -7.23
CA GLY A 67 3.01 14.33 -7.13
C GLY A 67 2.62 15.46 -8.07
N PHE A 68 3.52 16.42 -8.23
CA PHE A 68 3.33 17.57 -9.10
C PHE A 68 4.40 17.58 -10.20
N ILE A 69 4.02 18.01 -11.40
CA ILE A 69 4.92 18.33 -12.51
C ILE A 69 4.52 19.73 -13.00
N GLY A 70 5.37 20.70 -12.73
CA GLY A 70 4.96 22.11 -12.84
C GLY A 70 3.74 22.38 -11.97
N ASP A 71 2.70 22.97 -12.55
CA ASP A 71 1.44 23.29 -11.87
C ASP A 71 0.42 22.13 -11.92
N LYS A 72 0.71 21.04 -12.64
CA LYS A 72 -0.20 19.90 -12.79
C LYS A 72 -0.06 18.93 -11.64
N GLU A 73 -1.16 18.67 -10.92
CA GLU A 73 -1.25 17.64 -9.89
C GLU A 73 -1.64 16.29 -10.50
N TYR A 74 -0.84 15.26 -10.25
CA TYR A 74 -1.13 13.87 -10.54
C TYR A 74 -1.54 13.16 -9.24
N LYS A 75 -2.75 12.63 -9.16
CA LYS A 75 -3.32 11.99 -7.95
C LYS A 75 -3.20 10.48 -7.94
N THR A 76 -2.66 9.91 -9.02
CA THR A 76 -2.52 8.47 -9.24
C THR A 76 -1.07 8.10 -9.55
N ILE A 77 -0.82 6.79 -9.72
CA ILE A 77 0.50 6.25 -10.09
C ILE A 77 0.98 6.72 -11.46
N ASP A 78 0.09 7.26 -12.31
CA ASP A 78 0.46 7.84 -13.60
C ASP A 78 1.55 8.92 -13.48
N TYR A 79 1.65 9.55 -12.31
CA TYR A 79 2.79 10.42 -11.98
C TYR A 79 4.14 9.76 -12.20
N LEU A 80 4.23 8.46 -11.93
CA LEU A 80 5.49 7.71 -11.99
C LEU A 80 5.81 7.16 -13.39
N GLU A 81 4.85 7.27 -14.31
CA GLU A 81 5.02 6.92 -15.72
C GLU A 81 5.54 8.11 -16.54
N GLU A 82 5.53 9.32 -15.98
CA GLU A 82 6.00 10.53 -16.64
C GLU A 82 7.54 10.55 -16.75
N ASP A 83 8.03 11.23 -17.78
CA ASP A 83 9.46 11.33 -18.06
C ASP A 83 10.28 11.83 -16.85
N GLY A 84 11.37 11.13 -16.56
CA GLY A 84 12.27 11.45 -15.46
C GLY A 84 11.78 11.04 -14.06
N LYS A 85 10.58 10.44 -13.93
CA LYS A 85 10.02 10.03 -12.63
C LYS A 85 10.49 8.67 -12.13
N LEU A 86 11.15 7.88 -12.98
CA LEU A 86 11.74 6.61 -12.56
C LEU A 86 12.69 6.76 -11.37
N VAL A 87 13.48 7.85 -11.31
CA VAL A 87 14.41 8.10 -10.20
C VAL A 87 13.65 8.27 -8.87
N GLU A 88 12.56 9.04 -8.87
CA GLU A 88 11.72 9.20 -7.67
C GLU A 88 11.04 7.88 -7.29
N ASN A 89 10.57 7.11 -8.27
CA ASN A 89 9.97 5.79 -8.07
C ASN A 89 10.97 4.84 -7.41
N MET A 90 12.17 4.70 -7.98
CA MET A 90 13.23 3.85 -7.44
C MET A 90 13.65 4.28 -6.03
N ARG A 91 13.79 5.59 -5.78
CA ARG A 91 14.19 6.10 -4.47
C ARG A 91 13.14 5.82 -3.40
N ASP A 92 11.87 6.16 -3.66
CA ASP A 92 10.82 6.16 -2.63
C ASP A 92 10.15 4.77 -2.51
N ASN A 93 10.08 3.99 -3.58
CA ASN A 93 9.37 2.70 -3.62
C ASN A 93 10.28 1.46 -3.55
N PHE A 94 11.59 1.61 -3.81
CA PHE A 94 12.56 0.53 -3.72
C PHE A 94 13.67 0.84 -2.70
N LEU A 95 14.46 1.88 -2.92
CA LEU A 95 15.61 2.17 -2.08
C LEU A 95 15.22 2.42 -0.61
N ALA A 96 14.18 3.21 -0.37
CA ALA A 96 13.80 3.58 1.00
C ALA A 96 13.41 2.34 1.86
N PRO A 97 12.52 1.42 1.44
CA PRO A 97 12.22 0.23 2.22
C PRO A 97 13.41 -0.72 2.38
N ILE A 98 14.24 -0.87 1.34
CA ILE A 98 15.43 -1.74 1.39
C ILE A 98 16.48 -1.16 2.34
N LEU A 99 16.74 0.14 2.29
CA LEU A 99 17.70 0.80 3.17
C LEU A 99 17.32 0.67 4.65
N LEU A 100 16.03 0.84 4.96
CA LEU A 100 15.55 0.59 6.33
C LEU A 100 15.76 -0.85 6.76
N TYR A 101 15.42 -1.82 5.90
CA TYR A 101 15.70 -3.23 6.18
C TYR A 101 17.19 -3.48 6.43
N GLU A 102 18.08 -2.98 5.56
CA GLU A 102 19.53 -3.14 5.67
C GLU A 102 20.09 -2.55 6.98
N ILE A 103 19.51 -1.45 7.46
CA ILE A 103 19.89 -0.85 8.75
C ILE A 103 19.39 -1.72 9.93
N LEU A 104 18.24 -2.35 9.80
CA LEU A 104 17.55 -3.04 10.91
C LEU A 104 17.81 -4.54 10.99
N LYS A 105 18.20 -5.21 9.89
CA LYS A 105 18.27 -6.67 9.77
C LYS A 105 19.14 -7.39 10.81
N ASN A 106 20.15 -6.71 11.37
CA ASN A 106 21.04 -7.24 12.40
C ASN A 106 20.74 -6.66 13.79
N THR A 107 19.52 -6.18 14.02
CA THR A 107 19.06 -5.64 15.30
C THR A 107 17.86 -6.42 15.81
N ASP A 108 17.51 -6.24 17.10
CA ASP A 108 16.28 -6.79 17.67
C ASP A 108 15.03 -5.97 17.34
N ILE A 109 15.15 -4.90 16.55
CA ILE A 109 14.07 -4.02 16.15
C ILE A 109 13.26 -4.69 15.03
N HIS A 110 11.98 -4.96 15.29
CA HIS A 110 11.09 -5.53 14.27
C HIS A 110 10.72 -4.47 13.22
N TYR A 111 10.84 -4.82 11.96
CA TYR A 111 10.49 -3.92 10.84
C TYR A 111 9.16 -4.33 10.20
N THR A 112 8.26 -3.38 9.99
CA THR A 112 7.02 -3.55 9.23
C THR A 112 7.03 -2.63 8.02
N TYR A 113 6.82 -3.18 6.84
CA TYR A 113 6.73 -2.45 5.57
C TYR A 113 5.32 -2.55 5.01
N ILE A 114 4.73 -1.41 4.64
CA ILE A 114 3.43 -1.38 3.96
C ILE A 114 3.68 -1.43 2.44
N GLY A 115 3.49 -2.61 1.92
CA GLY A 115 3.57 -2.96 0.50
C GLY A 115 2.24 -2.84 -0.22
N THR A 116 2.13 -3.49 -1.38
CA THR A 116 0.94 -3.42 -2.25
C THR A 116 0.66 -4.72 -2.96
N GLY A 117 -0.61 -5.01 -3.22
CA GLY A 117 -1.05 -6.06 -4.15
C GLY A 117 -1.14 -5.60 -5.62
N CYS A 118 -0.82 -4.33 -5.93
CA CYS A 118 -0.75 -3.84 -7.32
C CYS A 118 0.44 -4.41 -8.12
N ILE A 119 1.03 -5.48 -7.64
CA ILE A 119 2.13 -6.24 -8.25
C ILE A 119 1.64 -7.51 -8.95
N PHE A 120 0.33 -7.73 -8.94
CA PHE A 120 -0.30 -8.90 -9.52
C PHE A 120 -1.24 -8.54 -10.66
N GLU A 121 -1.17 -9.34 -11.71
CA GLU A 121 -2.03 -9.33 -12.87
C GLU A 121 -2.86 -10.62 -12.88
N TYR A 122 -4.12 -10.56 -13.31
CA TYR A 122 -4.98 -11.74 -13.42
C TYR A 122 -4.35 -12.80 -14.34
N LYS A 123 -4.48 -14.07 -13.96
CA LYS A 123 -4.02 -15.21 -14.78
C LYS A 123 -5.04 -15.61 -15.83
N GLU A 124 -6.28 -15.28 -15.60
CA GLU A 124 -7.41 -15.51 -16.49
C GLU A 124 -7.75 -14.24 -17.28
N ASP A 125 -8.47 -14.41 -18.39
CA ASP A 125 -9.00 -13.28 -19.14
C ASP A 125 -10.03 -12.50 -18.32
N ILE A 126 -10.19 -11.21 -18.61
CA ILE A 126 -11.02 -10.28 -17.84
C ILE A 126 -12.48 -10.70 -17.82
N LYS A 127 -13.00 -11.29 -18.91
CA LYS A 127 -14.38 -11.75 -18.97
C LYS A 127 -14.63 -12.87 -17.95
N LYS A 128 -13.72 -13.86 -17.87
CA LYS A 128 -13.82 -14.92 -16.86
C LYS A 128 -13.75 -14.35 -15.46
N VAL A 129 -12.84 -13.38 -15.20
CA VAL A 129 -12.73 -12.73 -13.89
C VAL A 129 -14.02 -11.98 -13.51
N GLN A 130 -14.71 -11.38 -14.49
CA GLN A 130 -15.99 -10.70 -14.26
C GLN A 130 -17.15 -11.67 -14.01
N ASP A 131 -17.22 -12.76 -14.79
CA ASP A 131 -18.36 -13.68 -14.77
C ASP A 131 -18.26 -14.72 -13.64
N GLU A 132 -17.04 -15.18 -13.32
CA GLU A 132 -16.79 -16.29 -12.38
C GLU A 132 -15.59 -15.99 -11.45
N PRO A 133 -15.57 -14.88 -10.69
CA PRO A 133 -14.41 -14.48 -9.90
C PRO A 133 -13.99 -15.50 -8.84
N GLU A 134 -14.93 -16.30 -8.33
CA GLU A 134 -14.68 -17.37 -7.35
C GLU A 134 -13.85 -18.53 -7.94
N ASN A 135 -13.92 -18.77 -9.24
CA ASN A 135 -13.21 -19.80 -9.99
C ASN A 135 -11.86 -19.33 -10.53
N CYS A 136 -11.48 -18.07 -10.29
CA CYS A 136 -10.22 -17.50 -10.73
C CYS A 136 -9.12 -17.72 -9.70
N TYR A 137 -7.86 -17.66 -10.19
CA TYR A 137 -6.69 -17.79 -9.33
C TYR A 137 -6.63 -16.69 -8.28
N LYS A 138 -6.38 -17.08 -7.04
CA LYS A 138 -6.21 -16.17 -5.90
C LYS A 138 -4.74 -16.17 -5.50
N PHE A 139 -4.11 -15.00 -5.62
CA PHE A 139 -2.70 -14.85 -5.28
C PHE A 139 -2.46 -15.04 -3.78
N LEU A 140 -1.54 -15.92 -3.46
CA LEU A 140 -1.11 -16.23 -2.10
C LEU A 140 0.13 -15.41 -1.72
N GLU A 141 0.54 -15.48 -0.46
CA GLU A 141 1.69 -14.77 0.06
C GLU A 141 3.01 -15.23 -0.57
N GLU A 142 3.10 -16.51 -0.94
CA GLU A 142 4.25 -17.12 -1.61
C GLU A 142 4.34 -16.80 -3.11
N ASP A 143 3.29 -16.27 -3.72
CA ASP A 143 3.32 -15.93 -5.14
C ASP A 143 4.31 -14.79 -5.43
N LYS A 144 4.98 -14.92 -6.57
CA LYS A 144 5.85 -13.87 -7.09
C LYS A 144 5.04 -12.84 -7.86
N PRO A 145 5.41 -11.55 -7.77
CA PRO A 145 4.87 -10.53 -8.65
C PRO A 145 4.92 -10.93 -10.10
N ASN A 146 3.84 -10.66 -10.85
CA ASN A 146 3.73 -11.01 -12.26
C ASN A 146 3.20 -9.85 -13.15
N PHE A 147 2.94 -8.67 -12.56
CA PHE A 147 2.46 -7.51 -13.30
C PHE A 147 3.60 -6.52 -13.59
N TYR A 148 3.85 -6.28 -14.86
CA TYR A 148 4.92 -5.42 -15.37
C TYR A 148 4.39 -4.26 -16.23
N GLY A 149 3.08 -4.01 -16.24
CA GLY A 149 2.41 -3.00 -17.07
C GLY A 149 2.60 -1.55 -16.58
N SER A 150 3.25 -1.31 -15.44
CA SER A 150 3.56 0.04 -14.97
C SER A 150 4.91 0.09 -14.26
N SER A 151 5.61 1.22 -14.39
CA SER A 151 6.86 1.51 -13.66
C SER A 151 6.69 1.34 -12.14
N TYR A 152 5.56 1.81 -11.60
CA TYR A 152 5.23 1.63 -10.19
C TYR A 152 5.18 0.15 -9.80
N SER A 153 4.43 -0.66 -10.52
CA SER A 153 4.23 -2.08 -10.19
C SER A 153 5.51 -2.89 -10.33
N ILE A 154 6.33 -2.59 -11.34
CA ILE A 154 7.66 -3.18 -11.52
C ILE A 154 8.54 -2.92 -10.29
N VAL A 155 8.67 -1.66 -9.89
CA VAL A 155 9.52 -1.25 -8.76
C VAL A 155 9.01 -1.85 -7.43
N LYS A 156 7.69 -1.81 -7.20
CA LYS A 156 7.08 -2.41 -6.00
C LYS A 156 7.20 -3.94 -6.00
N GLY A 157 7.13 -4.57 -7.17
CA GLY A 157 7.32 -6.00 -7.33
C GLY A 157 8.73 -6.44 -6.96
N TYR A 158 9.76 -5.72 -7.38
CA TYR A 158 11.16 -5.99 -6.97
C TYR A 158 11.37 -5.75 -5.47
N THR A 159 10.77 -4.72 -4.91
CA THR A 159 10.80 -4.46 -3.46
C THR A 159 10.17 -5.60 -2.68
N ASP A 160 9.01 -6.06 -3.10
CA ASP A 160 8.30 -7.18 -2.49
C ASP A 160 9.13 -8.46 -2.52
N GLN A 161 9.72 -8.80 -3.69
CA GLN A 161 10.57 -9.98 -3.82
C GLN A 161 11.83 -9.90 -2.94
N TYR A 162 12.45 -8.73 -2.83
CA TYR A 162 13.63 -8.56 -1.98
C TYR A 162 13.31 -8.78 -0.50
N LEU A 163 12.16 -8.29 -0.04
CA LEU A 163 11.77 -8.34 1.38
C LEU A 163 11.09 -9.64 1.78
N LYS A 164 10.52 -10.39 0.83
CA LYS A 164 9.66 -11.56 1.08
C LYS A 164 10.31 -12.65 1.93
N ASP A 165 11.55 -13.02 1.59
CA ASP A 165 12.25 -14.16 2.20
C ASP A 165 13.26 -13.69 3.27
N THR A 166 13.13 -12.46 3.75
CA THR A 166 14.03 -11.88 4.75
C THR A 166 13.49 -12.07 6.17
N LEU A 167 14.40 -12.13 7.14
CA LEU A 167 14.05 -12.31 8.55
C LEU A 167 13.73 -10.97 9.21
N ASN A 168 12.97 -11.02 10.31
CA ASN A 168 12.66 -9.87 11.17
C ASN A 168 11.90 -8.73 10.48
N ILE A 169 11.15 -9.08 9.43
CA ILE A 169 10.28 -8.13 8.70
C ILE A 169 8.87 -8.70 8.54
N LEU A 170 7.88 -7.83 8.70
CA LEU A 170 6.50 -8.03 8.28
C LEU A 170 6.25 -7.21 7.02
N ASN A 171 6.12 -7.88 5.86
CA ASN A 171 5.73 -7.27 4.60
C ASN A 171 4.20 -7.35 4.44
N VAL A 172 3.52 -6.21 4.46
CA VAL A 172 2.06 -6.10 4.44
C VAL A 172 1.61 -5.63 3.05
N ARG A 173 1.01 -6.50 2.26
CA ARG A 173 0.43 -6.14 0.96
C ARG A 173 -1.01 -5.68 1.15
N ILE A 174 -1.27 -4.39 0.94
CA ILE A 174 -2.63 -3.81 0.90
C ILE A 174 -3.10 -3.63 -0.54
N ARG A 175 -4.42 -3.55 -0.75
CA ARG A 175 -5.00 -3.35 -2.08
C ARG A 175 -6.16 -2.36 -2.01
N MET A 176 -6.22 -1.38 -2.94
CA MET A 176 -7.35 -0.45 -3.06
C MET A 176 -7.84 0.06 -1.69
N PRO A 177 -7.01 0.78 -0.93
CA PRO A 177 -7.32 1.10 0.47
C PRO A 177 -8.52 2.03 0.60
N ILE A 178 -9.41 1.66 1.52
CA ILE A 178 -10.66 2.38 1.84
C ILE A 178 -10.62 2.84 3.30
N THR A 179 -11.12 4.05 3.55
CA THR A 179 -11.35 4.61 4.88
C THR A 179 -12.75 5.19 4.98
N GLU A 180 -13.14 5.56 6.18
CA GLU A 180 -14.46 6.16 6.48
C GLU A 180 -14.62 7.61 5.98
N TYR A 181 -13.55 8.28 5.53
CA TYR A 181 -13.60 9.69 5.16
C TYR A 181 -13.45 9.90 3.65
N ASN A 182 -14.07 10.96 3.15
CA ASN A 182 -13.93 11.41 1.76
C ASN A 182 -12.59 12.13 1.57
N GLU A 183 -11.51 11.36 1.47
CA GLU A 183 -10.15 11.83 1.27
C GLU A 183 -9.67 11.49 -0.15
N PRO A 184 -8.80 12.30 -0.77
CA PRO A 184 -8.35 12.08 -2.15
C PRO A 184 -7.68 10.73 -2.40
N GLN A 185 -7.08 10.14 -1.35
CA GLN A 185 -6.38 8.86 -1.42
C GLN A 185 -7.33 7.66 -1.24
N ASN A 186 -8.52 7.88 -0.67
CA ASN A 186 -9.52 6.84 -0.47
C ASN A 186 -10.01 6.29 -1.82
N PHE A 187 -10.00 4.98 -1.97
CA PHE A 187 -10.34 4.33 -3.23
C PHE A 187 -11.77 4.66 -3.69
N ILE A 188 -12.76 4.70 -2.80
CA ILE A 188 -14.13 5.12 -3.13
C ILE A 188 -14.14 6.55 -3.69
N THR A 189 -13.46 7.49 -3.01
CA THR A 189 -13.35 8.88 -3.48
C THR A 189 -12.70 9.00 -4.86
N LYS A 190 -11.75 8.12 -5.18
CA LYS A 190 -11.12 8.10 -6.51
C LYS A 190 -12.09 7.63 -7.57
N ILE A 191 -12.72 6.48 -7.39
CA ILE A 191 -13.59 5.89 -8.41
C ILE A 191 -14.85 6.71 -8.67
N THR A 192 -15.34 7.48 -7.69
CA THR A 192 -16.45 8.42 -7.92
C THR A 192 -16.08 9.62 -8.79
N LYS A 193 -14.80 9.82 -9.11
CA LYS A 193 -14.29 10.91 -9.96
C LYS A 193 -13.79 10.44 -11.31
N TYR A 194 -13.78 9.14 -11.58
CA TYR A 194 -13.36 8.61 -12.86
C TYR A 194 -14.41 8.88 -13.93
N GLU A 195 -13.97 9.26 -15.11
CA GLU A 195 -14.84 9.51 -16.27
C GLU A 195 -15.53 8.22 -16.74
N LYS A 196 -14.76 7.12 -16.77
CA LYS A 196 -15.25 5.78 -17.08
C LYS A 196 -14.68 4.77 -16.09
N ILE A 197 -15.41 3.74 -15.82
CA ILE A 197 -15.08 2.67 -14.85
C ILE A 197 -14.71 1.38 -15.58
N CYS A 198 -13.53 0.87 -15.28
CA CYS A 198 -13.15 -0.50 -15.60
C CYS A 198 -13.55 -1.38 -14.42
N SER A 199 -14.70 -2.06 -14.52
CA SER A 199 -15.27 -2.82 -13.41
C SER A 199 -14.84 -4.27 -13.43
N VAL A 200 -13.75 -4.57 -12.72
CA VAL A 200 -13.23 -5.93 -12.55
C VAL A 200 -13.19 -6.25 -11.05
N PRO A 201 -13.73 -7.41 -10.62
CA PRO A 201 -13.66 -7.85 -9.22
C PRO A 201 -12.23 -7.89 -8.71
N ASN A 202 -12.00 -7.34 -7.51
CA ASN A 202 -10.68 -7.29 -6.89
C ASN A 202 -10.79 -7.30 -5.37
N SER A 203 -9.70 -7.64 -4.69
CA SER A 203 -9.58 -7.50 -3.24
C SER A 203 -9.47 -6.03 -2.84
N ILE A 204 -9.95 -5.69 -1.66
CA ILE A 204 -9.84 -4.36 -1.06
C ILE A 204 -9.28 -4.44 0.35
N SER A 205 -8.75 -3.33 0.85
CA SER A 205 -8.27 -3.16 2.22
C SER A 205 -9.07 -2.06 2.92
N VAL A 206 -9.98 -2.44 3.79
CA VAL A 206 -10.70 -1.50 4.67
C VAL A 206 -9.80 -1.18 5.84
N ILE A 207 -9.07 -0.07 5.74
CA ILE A 207 -7.95 0.27 6.63
C ILE A 207 -8.33 0.31 8.12
N PRO A 208 -9.47 0.92 8.54
CA PRO A 208 -9.85 0.91 9.96
C PRO A 208 -10.04 -0.48 10.55
N GLU A 209 -10.47 -1.45 9.75
CA GLU A 209 -10.65 -2.84 10.19
C GLU A 209 -9.32 -3.61 10.24
N LEU A 210 -8.39 -3.29 9.34
CA LEU A 210 -7.14 -4.04 9.17
C LEU A 210 -5.99 -3.55 10.05
N LEU A 211 -5.99 -2.27 10.47
CA LEU A 211 -4.96 -1.72 11.36
C LEU A 211 -4.79 -2.50 12.67
N PRO A 212 -5.85 -2.96 13.36
CA PRO A 212 -5.71 -3.81 14.55
C PRO A 212 -4.94 -5.11 14.29
N TYR A 213 -5.17 -5.76 13.14
CA TYR A 213 -4.48 -7.01 12.77
C TYR A 213 -3.00 -6.76 12.47
N ILE A 214 -2.69 -5.68 11.72
CA ILE A 214 -1.28 -5.26 11.48
C ILE A 214 -0.58 -5.03 12.81
N PHE A 215 -1.21 -4.32 13.73
CA PHE A 215 -0.66 -4.04 15.05
C PHE A 215 -0.42 -5.29 15.89
N GLU A 216 -1.36 -6.26 15.89
CA GLU A 216 -1.19 -7.54 16.59
C GLU A 216 -0.05 -8.38 15.99
N LEU A 217 0.12 -8.38 14.67
CA LEU A 217 1.26 -9.04 14.02
C LEU A 217 2.59 -8.36 14.39
N MET A 218 2.61 -7.03 14.46
CA MET A 218 3.76 -6.27 14.95
C MET A 218 4.11 -6.65 16.39
N LYS A 219 3.14 -6.67 17.31
CA LYS A 219 3.34 -7.07 18.72
C LYS A 219 3.96 -8.46 18.85
N LYS A 220 3.55 -9.38 17.99
CA LYS A 220 4.08 -10.75 17.94
C LYS A 220 5.43 -10.84 17.24
N LYS A 221 5.94 -9.73 16.69
CA LYS A 221 7.12 -9.70 15.80
C LYS A 221 7.03 -10.75 14.68
N TYR A 222 5.83 -10.88 14.10
CA TYR A 222 5.62 -11.81 13.01
C TYR A 222 6.52 -11.45 11.82
N SER A 223 7.23 -12.44 11.27
CA SER A 223 8.07 -12.27 10.08
C SER A 223 7.46 -13.02 8.90
N GLY A 224 7.42 -12.37 7.77
CA GLY A 224 6.85 -12.91 6.53
C GLY A 224 5.99 -11.92 5.79
N THR A 225 5.42 -12.37 4.68
CA THR A 225 4.47 -11.57 3.86
C THR A 225 3.04 -11.91 4.24
N ILE A 226 2.17 -10.91 4.25
CA ILE A 226 0.72 -11.06 4.48
C ILE A 226 -0.05 -10.25 3.43
N ASN A 227 -1.02 -10.89 2.76
CA ASN A 227 -2.02 -10.21 1.96
C ASN A 227 -3.09 -9.62 2.89
N MET A 228 -2.91 -8.36 3.28
CA MET A 228 -3.78 -7.67 4.24
C MET A 228 -4.97 -7.05 3.52
N VAL A 229 -5.90 -7.91 3.13
CA VAL A 229 -7.13 -7.57 2.42
C VAL A 229 -8.35 -8.17 3.13
N ASN A 230 -9.52 -7.57 2.92
CA ASN A 230 -10.77 -8.14 3.41
C ASN A 230 -11.12 -9.42 2.64
N PRO A 231 -11.82 -10.38 3.26
CA PRO A 231 -12.24 -11.60 2.59
C PRO A 231 -13.15 -11.33 1.38
N GLY A 232 -12.97 -12.11 0.32
CA GLY A 232 -13.75 -12.00 -0.91
C GLY A 232 -13.19 -10.99 -1.89
N VAL A 233 -13.97 -10.72 -2.93
CA VAL A 233 -13.70 -9.74 -3.99
C VAL A 233 -14.91 -8.86 -4.21
N ILE A 234 -14.71 -7.65 -4.73
CA ILE A 234 -15.75 -6.70 -5.06
C ILE A 234 -15.37 -5.93 -6.31
N SER A 235 -16.31 -5.68 -7.19
CA SER A 235 -16.11 -4.87 -8.40
C SER A 235 -16.33 -3.38 -8.11
N HIS A 236 -15.79 -2.54 -8.98
CA HIS A 236 -16.03 -1.09 -8.91
C HIS A 236 -17.52 -0.76 -9.00
N ASN A 237 -18.28 -1.47 -9.86
CA ASN A 237 -19.72 -1.26 -10.02
C ASN A 237 -20.49 -1.58 -8.75
N GLU A 238 -20.13 -2.64 -8.03
CA GLU A 238 -20.78 -2.99 -6.75
C GLU A 238 -20.52 -1.91 -5.70
N ILE A 239 -19.27 -1.40 -5.61
CA ILE A 239 -18.92 -0.30 -4.70
C ILE A 239 -19.71 0.96 -5.06
N LEU A 240 -19.77 1.32 -6.36
CA LEU A 240 -20.50 2.52 -6.82
C LEU A 240 -22.00 2.40 -6.64
N LYS A 241 -22.55 1.19 -6.76
CA LYS A 241 -23.96 0.93 -6.45
C LYS A 241 -24.25 1.16 -4.95
N MET A 242 -23.40 0.64 -4.07
CA MET A 242 -23.53 0.92 -2.63
C MET A 242 -23.36 2.40 -2.32
N TYR A 243 -22.41 3.09 -2.99
CA TYR A 243 -22.25 4.54 -2.86
C TYR A 243 -23.51 5.29 -3.29
N GLN A 244 -24.12 4.93 -4.41
CA GLN A 244 -25.38 5.51 -4.89
C GLN A 244 -26.51 5.29 -3.85
N GLU A 245 -26.66 4.08 -3.32
CA GLU A 245 -27.73 3.74 -2.38
C GLU A 245 -27.57 4.43 -1.02
N ILE A 246 -26.33 4.60 -0.55
CA ILE A 246 -26.07 5.04 0.83
C ILE A 246 -25.72 6.54 0.92
N VAL A 247 -24.96 7.06 -0.09
CA VAL A 247 -24.34 8.39 0.01
C VAL A 247 -24.98 9.39 -0.93
N ASP A 248 -25.14 9.05 -2.21
CA ASP A 248 -25.70 9.97 -3.23
C ASP A 248 -26.64 9.24 -4.17
N PRO A 249 -27.94 9.22 -3.92
CA PRO A 249 -28.94 8.56 -4.78
C PRO A 249 -29.02 9.08 -6.22
N LYS A 250 -28.43 10.25 -6.50
CA LYS A 250 -28.38 10.83 -7.84
C LYS A 250 -27.08 10.52 -8.58
N PHE A 251 -26.12 9.87 -7.92
CA PHE A 251 -24.85 9.52 -8.52
C PHE A 251 -25.04 8.56 -9.69
N THR A 252 -24.35 8.83 -10.80
CA THR A 252 -24.34 7.98 -11.99
C THR A 252 -22.92 7.82 -12.50
N TRP A 253 -22.62 6.72 -13.17
CA TRP A 253 -21.31 6.47 -13.76
C TRP A 253 -21.45 5.78 -15.13
N LYS A 254 -20.35 5.76 -15.87
CA LYS A 254 -20.24 5.06 -17.14
C LYS A 254 -19.16 4.00 -17.04
N ASN A 255 -19.38 2.84 -17.65
CA ASN A 255 -18.37 1.81 -17.77
C ASN A 255 -17.64 1.93 -19.11
N PHE A 256 -16.40 1.45 -19.15
CA PHE A 256 -15.79 1.06 -20.41
C PHE A 256 -16.55 -0.10 -21.03
N THR A 257 -16.58 -0.20 -22.35
CA THR A 257 -16.97 -1.45 -23.05
C THR A 257 -15.89 -2.52 -22.82
N LEU A 258 -16.20 -3.78 -23.11
CA LEU A 258 -15.21 -4.86 -23.00
C LEU A 258 -13.99 -4.65 -23.90
N GLU A 259 -14.22 -4.09 -25.11
CA GLU A 259 -13.15 -3.74 -26.05
C GLU A 259 -12.26 -2.62 -25.49
N GLU A 260 -12.88 -1.53 -25.03
CA GLU A 260 -12.15 -0.42 -24.39
C GLU A 260 -11.39 -0.86 -23.12
N GLN A 261 -11.93 -1.85 -22.36
CA GLN A 261 -11.24 -2.38 -21.19
C GLN A 261 -9.97 -3.16 -21.55
N ALA A 262 -10.00 -3.93 -22.61
CA ALA A 262 -8.83 -4.67 -23.10
C ALA A 262 -7.69 -3.71 -23.47
N ASP A 263 -8.02 -2.58 -24.13
CA ASP A 263 -7.05 -1.55 -24.51
C ASP A 263 -6.45 -0.81 -23.29
N VAL A 264 -7.24 -0.62 -22.23
CA VAL A 264 -6.79 0.08 -21.01
C VAL A 264 -5.93 -0.83 -20.09
N LEU A 265 -6.13 -2.15 -20.18
CA LEU A 265 -5.47 -3.14 -19.33
C LEU A 265 -4.29 -3.85 -20.02
N SER A 266 -4.10 -3.64 -21.34
CA SER A 266 -2.96 -4.13 -22.11
C SER A 266 -1.75 -3.19 -21.97
#